data_5757391d53e5c3121133e9569b67d1a1
#
_entry.id   5757391d53e5c3121133e9569b67d1a1
#
_cell.length_a   1.000
_cell.length_b   1.000
_cell.length_c   1.000
_cell.angle_alpha   90.00
_cell.angle_beta   90.00
_cell.angle_gamma   90.00
#
_symmetry.space_group_name_H-M   'P 1'
#
loop_
_entity.id
_entity.type
_entity.pdbx_description
1 polymer ?
#
loop_
_entity_poly.entity_id
_entity_poly.type
_entity_poly.pdbx_seq_one_letter_code
_entity_poly.pdbx_strand_id
1 'polypeptide(L)'
;MEDEKMKVIKVENQIEGGKVAFEILKEKLDNGAQTLGLATGSSPLEFYKEIVESDLDFSNLTSVNLDEYVGLDGDNPQSYRYFMQENLFNQKPFKKSFLPRGVKDHAEVEVERYNQILADHPVDLQILGIGRNGHIGFNEPGTPFDSQTHLVELDQSTIEANARFFDKIEDVPTQAISMGIKNILNAKSILLFAYGESKAEAIAGTVSGPVTESLPASSLQNHPDVTIIADAEALSLLEK
;
A
#
# COMPACT_ATOMS: atom_id res chain seq x y z
N MET A 1 -17.32 -14.98 -21.67
CA MET A 1 -17.11 -13.72 -20.97
C MET A 1 -15.70 -13.81 -20.40
N GLU A 2 -14.77 -13.03 -20.96
CA GLU A 2 -13.47 -12.88 -20.33
C GLU A 2 -13.73 -12.16 -19.01
N ASP A 3 -13.43 -12.80 -17.89
CA ASP A 3 -13.45 -12.15 -16.58
C ASP A 3 -12.44 -10.99 -16.66
N GLU A 4 -12.94 -9.77 -16.59
CA GLU A 4 -12.08 -8.61 -16.50
C GLU A 4 -11.25 -8.72 -15.22
N LYS A 5 -9.98 -9.08 -15.39
CA LYS A 5 -9.02 -9.26 -14.28
C LYS A 5 -8.79 -7.98 -13.48
N MET A 6 -9.07 -6.82 -14.09
CA MET A 6 -8.89 -5.51 -13.50
C MET A 6 -10.19 -4.70 -13.64
N LYS A 7 -10.78 -4.37 -12.50
CA LYS A 7 -11.98 -3.56 -12.42
C LYS A 7 -11.61 -2.11 -12.06
N VAL A 8 -12.12 -1.16 -12.82
CA VAL A 8 -11.95 0.27 -12.54
C VAL A 8 -13.28 0.85 -12.08
N ILE A 9 -13.29 1.45 -10.89
CA ILE A 9 -14.46 2.12 -10.31
C ILE A 9 -14.15 3.61 -10.22
N LYS A 10 -14.90 4.40 -10.99
CA LYS A 10 -14.84 5.86 -10.94
C LYS A 10 -15.66 6.38 -9.77
N VAL A 11 -15.06 7.26 -8.99
CA VAL A 11 -15.70 7.94 -7.86
C VAL A 11 -15.56 9.46 -8.02
N GLU A 12 -16.38 10.22 -7.31
CA GLU A 12 -16.33 11.68 -7.37
C GLU A 12 -15.11 12.25 -6.65
N ASN A 13 -14.72 11.60 -5.54
CA ASN A 13 -13.63 12.06 -4.68
C ASN A 13 -13.16 10.93 -3.73
N GLN A 14 -12.18 11.25 -2.92
CA GLN A 14 -11.59 10.33 -1.96
C GLN A 14 -12.60 9.86 -0.88
N ILE A 15 -13.57 10.69 -0.51
CA ILE A 15 -14.62 10.34 0.46
C ILE A 15 -15.51 9.22 -0.10
N GLU A 16 -16.01 9.38 -1.31
CA GLU A 16 -16.78 8.33 -1.98
C GLU A 16 -15.93 7.06 -2.20
N GLY A 17 -14.66 7.25 -2.58
CA GLY A 17 -13.71 6.15 -2.74
C GLY A 17 -13.53 5.32 -1.48
N GLY A 18 -13.46 5.98 -0.32
CA GLY A 18 -13.41 5.31 0.98
C GLY A 18 -14.65 4.47 1.28
N LYS A 19 -15.83 4.98 0.95
CA LYS A 19 -17.10 4.26 1.12
C LYS A 19 -17.20 3.04 0.21
N VAL A 20 -16.82 3.18 -1.05
CA VAL A 20 -16.80 2.07 -2.02
C VAL A 20 -15.82 0.99 -1.56
N ALA A 21 -14.63 1.38 -1.14
CA ALA A 21 -13.62 0.45 -0.62
C ALA A 21 -14.11 -0.29 0.64
N PHE A 22 -14.83 0.41 1.51
CA PHE A 22 -15.40 -0.19 2.71
C PHE A 22 -16.45 -1.27 2.39
N GLU A 23 -17.30 -1.06 1.38
CA GLU A 23 -18.24 -2.09 0.92
C GLU A 23 -17.50 -3.33 0.35
N ILE A 24 -16.42 -3.10 -0.39
CA ILE A 24 -15.57 -4.20 -0.89
C ILE A 24 -14.94 -4.95 0.29
N LEU A 25 -14.42 -4.26 1.30
CA LEU A 25 -13.89 -4.86 2.52
C LEU A 25 -14.93 -5.74 3.20
N LYS A 26 -16.15 -5.25 3.40
CA LYS A 26 -17.22 -6.03 4.02
C LYS A 26 -17.50 -7.33 3.28
N GLU A 27 -17.57 -7.27 1.94
CA GLU A 27 -17.74 -8.45 1.12
C GLU A 27 -16.60 -9.46 1.31
N LYS A 28 -15.35 -8.99 1.33
CA LYS A 28 -14.20 -9.87 1.58
C LYS A 28 -14.23 -10.50 2.97
N LEU A 29 -14.61 -9.74 3.99
CA LEU A 29 -14.76 -10.25 5.36
C LEU A 29 -15.89 -11.29 5.46
N ASP A 30 -17.01 -11.05 4.83
CA ASP A 30 -18.13 -12.01 4.75
C ASP A 30 -17.72 -13.31 4.06
N ASN A 31 -16.79 -13.25 3.13
CA ASN A 31 -16.20 -14.39 2.43
C ASN A 31 -14.99 -15.01 3.15
N GLY A 32 -14.73 -14.62 4.39
CA GLY A 32 -13.74 -15.25 5.25
C GLY A 32 -12.34 -14.63 5.22
N ALA A 33 -12.16 -13.41 4.71
CA ALA A 33 -10.87 -12.72 4.78
C ALA A 33 -10.44 -12.52 6.24
N GLN A 34 -9.18 -12.81 6.54
CA GLN A 34 -8.59 -12.72 7.88
C GLN A 34 -7.34 -11.86 7.96
N THR A 35 -6.64 -11.67 6.85
CA THR A 35 -5.41 -10.89 6.79
C THR A 35 -5.54 -9.75 5.79
N LEU A 36 -5.35 -8.53 6.27
CA LEU A 36 -5.38 -7.30 5.48
C LEU A 36 -3.96 -6.77 5.28
N GLY A 37 -3.61 -6.49 4.03
CA GLY A 37 -2.41 -5.73 3.68
C GLY A 37 -2.73 -4.25 3.66
N LEU A 38 -2.00 -3.45 4.43
CA LEU A 38 -2.30 -2.04 4.65
C LEU A 38 -1.19 -1.15 4.11
N ALA A 39 -1.55 0.10 3.83
CA ALA A 39 -0.67 1.14 3.32
C ALA A 39 -0.81 2.42 4.15
N THR A 40 0.24 3.23 4.17
CA THR A 40 0.20 4.59 4.69
C THR A 40 -0.08 5.60 3.57
N GLY A 41 0.07 6.87 3.87
CA GLY A 41 -0.19 7.95 2.92
C GLY A 41 -1.62 8.46 2.93
N SER A 42 -1.89 9.45 2.10
CA SER A 42 -3.20 10.13 2.07
C SER A 42 -4.30 9.31 1.39
N SER A 43 -3.96 8.45 0.45
CA SER A 43 -4.95 7.74 -0.37
C SER A 43 -5.89 6.82 0.42
N PRO A 44 -5.45 6.05 1.44
CA PRO A 44 -6.36 5.19 2.19
C PRO A 44 -7.05 5.86 3.39
N LEU A 45 -6.81 7.14 3.68
CA LEU A 45 -7.29 7.78 4.91
C LEU A 45 -8.81 7.77 5.05
N GLU A 46 -9.55 8.09 3.99
CA GLU A 46 -11.01 8.08 4.04
C GLU A 46 -11.56 6.65 4.16
N PHE A 47 -10.87 5.67 3.60
CA PHE A 47 -11.18 4.25 3.79
C PHE A 47 -10.97 3.84 5.26
N TYR A 48 -9.86 4.21 5.88
CA TYR A 48 -9.62 3.93 7.31
C TYR A 48 -10.64 4.62 8.21
N LYS A 49 -11.06 5.82 7.85
CA LYS A 49 -12.11 6.54 8.58
C LYS A 49 -13.44 5.78 8.54
N GLU A 50 -13.85 5.24 7.40
CA GLU A 50 -15.06 4.40 7.29
C GLU A 50 -14.95 3.17 8.20
N ILE A 51 -13.78 2.53 8.27
CA ILE A 51 -13.53 1.40 9.17
C ILE A 51 -13.69 1.81 10.63
N VAL A 52 -13.05 2.91 11.02
CA VAL A 52 -13.08 3.42 12.42
C VAL A 52 -14.49 3.77 12.85
N GLU A 53 -15.29 4.38 11.98
CA GLU A 53 -16.67 4.78 12.26
C GLU A 53 -17.68 3.60 12.20
N SER A 54 -17.26 2.44 11.72
CA SER A 54 -18.11 1.26 11.58
C SER A 54 -18.24 0.47 12.88
N ASP A 55 -19.24 -0.39 12.92
CA ASP A 55 -19.46 -1.36 14.02
C ASP A 55 -18.68 -2.68 13.81
N LEU A 56 -17.88 -2.80 12.78
CA LEU A 56 -17.10 -4.02 12.49
C LEU A 56 -16.07 -4.26 13.59
N ASP A 57 -15.95 -5.51 14.01
CA ASP A 57 -14.94 -5.97 14.97
C ASP A 57 -13.74 -6.55 14.21
N PHE A 58 -12.55 -5.97 14.41
CA PHE A 58 -11.30 -6.38 13.80
C PHE A 58 -10.40 -7.19 14.76
N SER A 59 -10.87 -7.47 15.96
CA SER A 59 -10.08 -8.16 17.01
C SER A 59 -9.63 -9.57 16.64
N ASN A 60 -10.22 -10.18 15.61
CA ASN A 60 -9.83 -11.48 15.09
C ASN A 60 -8.97 -11.40 13.80
N LEU A 61 -8.76 -10.19 13.27
CA LEU A 61 -8.03 -9.97 12.03
C LEU A 61 -6.54 -9.72 12.30
N THR A 62 -5.74 -10.06 11.30
CA THR A 62 -4.31 -9.73 11.25
C THR A 62 -4.08 -8.67 10.17
N SER A 63 -3.19 -7.72 10.43
CA SER A 63 -2.73 -6.78 9.41
C SER A 63 -1.24 -6.89 9.17
N VAL A 64 -0.84 -6.67 7.91
CA VAL A 64 0.55 -6.52 7.49
C VAL A 64 0.68 -5.26 6.66
N ASN A 65 1.60 -4.35 7.01
CA ASN A 65 1.85 -3.15 6.24
C ASN A 65 2.87 -3.38 5.14
N LEU A 66 2.80 -2.56 4.09
CA LEU A 66 3.71 -2.61 2.93
C LEU A 66 5.17 -2.35 3.31
N ASP A 67 5.40 -1.41 4.22
CA ASP A 67 6.73 -0.82 4.40
C ASP A 67 6.87 -0.09 5.74
N GLU A 68 8.11 0.23 6.08
CA GLU A 68 8.49 1.09 7.20
C GLU A 68 9.87 1.71 6.95
N TYR A 69 10.08 2.92 7.46
CA TYR A 69 11.40 3.55 7.49
C TYR A 69 12.37 2.80 8.41
N VAL A 70 13.64 2.75 8.00
CA VAL A 70 14.73 2.28 8.84
C VAL A 70 15.27 3.41 9.70
N GLY A 71 15.40 3.17 11.00
CA GLY A 71 16.00 4.11 11.94
C GLY A 71 15.03 5.02 12.68
N LEU A 72 13.71 4.80 12.53
CA LEU A 72 12.70 5.45 13.35
C LEU A 72 12.08 4.45 14.33
N ASP A 73 11.96 4.87 15.59
CA ASP A 73 11.16 4.13 16.57
C ASP A 73 9.68 4.23 16.24
N GLY A 74 8.90 3.22 16.64
CA GLY A 74 7.46 3.19 16.39
C GLY A 74 6.67 4.34 17.01
N ASP A 75 7.22 4.97 18.04
CA ASP A 75 6.64 6.15 18.69
C ASP A 75 7.01 7.47 18.01
N ASN A 76 7.92 7.44 17.05
CA ASN A 76 8.27 8.63 16.28
C ASN A 76 7.08 9.03 15.40
N PRO A 77 6.61 10.30 15.47
CA PRO A 77 5.46 10.78 14.68
C PRO A 77 5.62 10.61 13.17
N GLN A 78 6.83 10.42 12.67
CA GLN A 78 7.12 10.24 11.24
C GLN A 78 7.22 8.76 10.84
N SER A 79 7.16 7.82 11.81
CA SER A 79 7.10 6.39 11.49
C SER A 79 5.75 5.99 10.91
N TYR A 80 5.74 4.94 10.10
CA TYR A 80 4.49 4.38 9.56
C TYR A 80 3.68 3.66 10.64
N ARG A 81 4.35 3.07 11.64
CA ARG A 81 3.65 2.52 12.80
C ARG A 81 2.84 3.58 13.53
N TYR A 82 3.42 4.76 13.77
CA TYR A 82 2.70 5.88 14.37
C TYR A 82 1.50 6.30 13.52
N PHE A 83 1.70 6.43 12.21
CA PHE A 83 0.62 6.73 11.26
C PHE A 83 -0.55 5.74 11.40
N MET A 84 -0.25 4.44 11.42
CA MET A 84 -1.27 3.41 11.51
C MET A 84 -1.96 3.40 12.88
N GLN A 85 -1.24 3.66 13.95
CA GLN A 85 -1.81 3.78 15.29
C GLN A 85 -2.80 4.94 15.37
N GLU A 86 -2.41 6.13 14.90
CA GLU A 86 -3.24 7.32 14.94
C GLU A 86 -4.49 7.21 14.04
N ASN A 87 -4.35 6.61 12.87
CA ASN A 87 -5.41 6.60 11.87
C ASN A 87 -6.30 5.35 11.92
N LEU A 88 -5.87 4.27 12.54
CA LEU A 88 -6.62 3.01 12.52
C LEU A 88 -6.51 2.21 13.82
N PHE A 89 -5.31 1.80 14.24
CA PHE A 89 -5.15 0.74 15.24
C PHE A 89 -5.61 1.14 16.65
N ASN A 90 -5.44 2.41 17.05
CA ASN A 90 -5.87 2.88 18.36
C ASN A 90 -7.39 2.79 18.54
N GLN A 91 -8.14 2.94 17.45
CA GLN A 91 -9.61 2.96 17.48
C GLN A 91 -10.22 1.64 17.01
N LYS A 92 -9.53 0.88 16.17
CA LYS A 92 -9.92 -0.45 15.65
C LYS A 92 -8.77 -1.42 15.83
N PRO A 93 -8.56 -1.94 17.05
CA PRO A 93 -7.46 -2.86 17.30
C PRO A 93 -7.64 -4.18 16.54
N PHE A 94 -6.55 -4.65 15.94
CA PHE A 94 -6.45 -5.96 15.32
C PHE A 94 -5.93 -6.99 16.34
N LYS A 95 -6.12 -8.27 16.06
CA LYS A 95 -5.49 -9.35 16.83
C LYS A 95 -3.96 -9.22 16.80
N LYS A 96 -3.41 -8.97 15.62
CA LYS A 96 -1.99 -8.69 15.38
C LYS A 96 -1.84 -7.69 14.23
N SER A 97 -0.91 -6.77 14.40
CA SER A 97 -0.55 -5.81 13.35
C SER A 97 0.96 -5.83 13.15
N PHE A 98 1.40 -6.24 11.97
CA PHE A 98 2.81 -6.34 11.63
C PHE A 98 3.21 -5.19 10.70
N LEU A 99 4.33 -4.57 11.04
CA LEU A 99 5.11 -3.70 10.16
C LEU A 99 6.55 -4.17 10.18
N PRO A 100 7.34 -3.89 9.14
CA PRO A 100 8.78 -4.07 9.24
C PRO A 100 9.32 -3.26 10.43
N ARG A 101 10.33 -3.78 11.12
CA ARG A 101 11.00 -3.08 12.21
C ARG A 101 12.11 -2.22 11.63
N GLY A 102 12.14 -0.96 12.01
CA GLY A 102 13.13 0.00 11.52
C GLY A 102 14.52 -0.12 12.17
N VAL A 103 15.08 -1.31 12.27
CA VAL A 103 16.36 -1.57 12.95
C VAL A 103 17.53 -1.33 12.00
N LYS A 104 18.41 -0.35 12.31
CA LYS A 104 19.52 0.05 11.44
C LYS A 104 20.55 -1.04 11.17
N ASP A 105 20.91 -1.83 12.18
CA ASP A 105 22.10 -2.69 12.14
C ASP A 105 21.81 -4.12 11.67
N HIS A 106 20.56 -4.49 11.43
CA HIS A 106 20.14 -5.85 11.11
C HIS A 106 19.02 -5.90 10.07
N ALA A 107 19.07 -5.01 9.08
CA ALA A 107 18.05 -4.92 8.05
C ALA A 107 17.82 -6.23 7.27
N GLU A 108 18.90 -6.99 7.02
CA GLU A 108 18.83 -8.28 6.33
C GLU A 108 18.04 -9.32 7.13
N VAL A 109 18.27 -9.38 8.44
CA VAL A 109 17.53 -10.27 9.35
C VAL A 109 16.04 -9.87 9.38
N GLU A 110 15.77 -8.57 9.39
CA GLU A 110 14.39 -8.05 9.39
C GLU A 110 13.67 -8.35 8.08
N VAL A 111 14.34 -8.25 6.95
CA VAL A 111 13.81 -8.64 5.64
C VAL A 111 13.38 -10.11 5.63
N GLU A 112 14.23 -11.01 6.13
CA GLU A 112 13.89 -12.42 6.23
C GLU A 112 12.73 -12.67 7.19
N ARG A 113 12.75 -12.01 8.36
CA ARG A 113 11.67 -12.10 9.34
C ARG A 113 10.32 -11.67 8.73
N TYR A 114 10.32 -10.57 7.99
CA TYR A 114 9.09 -10.05 7.39
C TYR A 114 8.57 -10.94 6.26
N ASN A 115 9.45 -11.50 5.44
CA ASN A 115 9.06 -12.52 4.46
C ASN A 115 8.44 -13.75 5.11
N GLN A 116 8.94 -14.17 6.28
CA GLN A 116 8.35 -15.27 7.03
C GLN A 116 6.97 -14.90 7.58
N ILE A 117 6.80 -13.69 8.09
CA ILE A 117 5.47 -13.18 8.53
C ILE A 117 4.47 -13.23 7.38
N LEU A 118 4.87 -12.78 6.19
CA LEU A 118 4.00 -12.80 5.01
C LEU A 118 3.65 -14.23 4.55
N ALA A 119 4.58 -15.17 4.72
CA ALA A 119 4.33 -16.58 4.43
C ALA A 119 3.35 -17.20 5.44
N ASP A 120 3.47 -16.85 6.71
CA ASP A 120 2.61 -17.36 7.79
C ASP A 120 1.21 -16.71 7.79
N HIS A 121 1.10 -15.51 7.21
CA HIS A 121 -0.13 -14.72 7.13
C HIS A 121 -0.41 -14.29 5.69
N PRO A 122 -0.83 -15.22 4.80
CA PRO A 122 -1.17 -14.87 3.42
C PRO A 122 -2.23 -13.77 3.37
N VAL A 123 -1.99 -12.74 2.57
CA VAL A 123 -2.86 -11.57 2.48
C VAL A 123 -4.12 -11.87 1.67
N ASP A 124 -5.28 -11.60 2.26
CA ASP A 124 -6.58 -11.74 1.59
C ASP A 124 -6.94 -10.51 0.76
N LEU A 125 -6.71 -9.32 1.29
CA LEU A 125 -6.94 -8.04 0.60
C LEU A 125 -5.75 -7.12 0.85
N GLN A 126 -5.04 -6.74 -0.22
CA GLN A 126 -3.95 -5.77 -0.19
C GLN A 126 -4.41 -4.40 -0.63
N ILE A 127 -4.24 -3.41 0.24
CA ILE A 127 -4.48 -2.00 -0.07
C ILE A 127 -3.21 -1.40 -0.66
N LEU A 128 -3.36 -0.64 -1.74
CA LEU A 128 -2.28 0.07 -2.42
C LEU A 128 -2.66 1.52 -2.71
N GLY A 129 -1.67 2.40 -2.60
CA GLY A 129 -1.63 3.64 -3.37
C GLY A 129 -0.73 3.45 -4.60
N ILE A 130 -0.56 4.50 -5.39
CA ILE A 130 0.32 4.52 -6.56
C ILE A 130 1.10 5.83 -6.62
N GLY A 131 2.39 5.73 -6.94
CA GLY A 131 3.22 6.91 -7.22
C GLY A 131 2.98 7.48 -8.62
N ARG A 132 3.42 8.71 -8.86
CA ARG A 132 3.35 9.36 -10.18
C ARG A 132 4.09 8.58 -11.26
N ASN A 133 5.18 7.92 -10.88
CA ASN A 133 6.00 7.08 -11.76
C ASN A 133 5.56 5.61 -11.78
N GLY A 134 4.42 5.30 -11.17
CA GLY A 134 3.88 3.95 -11.12
C GLY A 134 4.43 3.06 -10.02
N HIS A 135 5.20 3.59 -9.06
CA HIS A 135 5.67 2.79 -7.93
C HIS A 135 4.51 2.33 -7.05
N ILE A 136 4.63 1.13 -6.51
CA ILE A 136 3.75 0.54 -5.50
C ILE A 136 4.59 0.07 -4.31
N GLY A 137 4.20 0.42 -3.08
CA GLY A 137 5.10 0.36 -1.94
C GLY A 137 6.32 1.25 -2.21
N PHE A 138 7.50 0.82 -1.81
CA PHE A 138 8.76 1.45 -2.24
C PHE A 138 9.40 0.75 -3.45
N ASN A 139 8.62 0.11 -4.30
CA ASN A 139 9.11 -0.51 -5.53
C ASN A 139 9.12 0.52 -6.66
N GLU A 140 10.27 1.17 -6.83
CA GLU A 140 10.52 2.18 -7.87
C GLU A 140 10.70 1.54 -9.26
N PRO A 141 10.59 2.32 -10.36
CA PRO A 141 10.88 1.84 -11.70
C PRO A 141 12.20 1.09 -11.77
N GLY A 142 12.19 -0.09 -12.40
CA GLY A 142 13.32 -1.00 -12.50
C GLY A 142 13.35 -2.10 -11.44
N THR A 143 12.44 -2.08 -10.47
CA THR A 143 12.33 -3.17 -9.49
C THR A 143 11.87 -4.46 -10.17
N PRO A 144 12.59 -5.59 -10.00
CA PRO A 144 12.19 -6.87 -10.58
C PRO A 144 10.81 -7.33 -10.07
N PHE A 145 9.99 -7.91 -10.94
CA PHE A 145 8.66 -8.40 -10.58
C PHE A 145 8.68 -9.59 -9.62
N ASP A 146 9.78 -10.31 -9.54
CA ASP A 146 9.98 -11.41 -8.60
C ASP A 146 10.56 -10.96 -7.24
N SER A 147 10.70 -9.65 -7.03
CA SER A 147 11.21 -9.10 -5.78
C SER A 147 10.31 -9.43 -4.59
N GLN A 148 10.95 -9.87 -3.51
CA GLN A 148 10.33 -10.04 -2.19
C GLN A 148 10.67 -8.85 -1.30
N THR A 149 10.32 -8.92 -0.01
CA THR A 149 10.70 -7.88 0.95
C THR A 149 12.18 -7.58 0.84
N HIS A 150 12.52 -6.30 0.75
CA HIS A 150 13.89 -5.85 0.54
C HIS A 150 14.15 -4.49 1.18
N LEU A 151 15.44 -4.23 1.40
CA LEU A 151 15.93 -2.93 1.83
C LEU A 151 15.98 -1.98 0.62
N VAL A 152 15.43 -0.79 0.78
CA VAL A 152 15.36 0.23 -0.26
C VAL A 152 16.21 1.43 0.18
N GLU A 153 17.09 1.89 -0.71
CA GLU A 153 17.74 3.19 -0.56
C GLU A 153 16.81 4.29 -1.09
N LEU A 154 16.54 5.30 -0.25
CA LEU A 154 15.70 6.42 -0.64
C LEU A 154 16.50 7.39 -1.52
N ASP A 155 15.85 7.91 -2.56
CA ASP A 155 16.45 8.94 -3.40
C ASP A 155 16.70 10.23 -2.62
N GLN A 156 17.76 10.96 -3.00
CA GLN A 156 18.11 12.24 -2.38
C GLN A 156 16.94 13.24 -2.39
N SER A 157 16.19 13.28 -3.48
CA SER A 157 15.00 14.13 -3.59
C SER A 157 13.91 13.78 -2.57
N THR A 158 13.73 12.50 -2.26
CA THR A 158 12.80 12.03 -1.23
C THR A 158 13.27 12.42 0.15
N ILE A 159 14.57 12.25 0.45
CA ILE A 159 15.19 12.66 1.71
C ILE A 159 15.01 14.16 1.93
N GLU A 160 15.31 14.97 0.93
CA GLU A 160 15.17 16.43 0.98
C GLU A 160 13.71 16.86 1.17
N ALA A 161 12.77 16.22 0.47
CA ALA A 161 11.34 16.50 0.62
C ALA A 161 10.82 16.14 2.02
N ASN A 162 11.37 15.10 2.64
CA ASN A 162 11.01 14.67 3.99
C ASN A 162 11.70 15.53 5.09
N ALA A 163 12.75 16.27 4.77
CA ALA A 163 13.52 17.05 5.73
C ALA A 163 12.66 18.06 6.52
N ARG A 164 11.59 18.57 5.93
CA ARG A 164 10.62 19.46 6.58
C ARG A 164 9.93 18.90 7.81
N PHE A 165 9.93 17.57 7.96
CA PHE A 165 9.29 16.86 9.07
C PHE A 165 10.24 16.52 10.20
N PHE A 166 11.53 16.88 10.08
CA PHE A 166 12.59 16.58 11.04
C PHE A 166 13.34 17.81 11.45
N ASP A 167 13.87 17.82 12.67
CA ASP A 167 14.65 18.95 13.19
C ASP A 167 15.99 19.11 12.47
N LYS A 168 16.59 18.01 12.05
CA LYS A 168 17.88 17.99 11.34
C LYS A 168 17.81 17.04 10.15
N ILE A 169 18.58 17.37 9.11
CA ILE A 169 18.67 16.52 7.90
C ILE A 169 19.24 15.11 8.22
N GLU A 170 20.10 15.01 9.20
CA GLU A 170 20.70 13.74 9.62
C GLU A 170 19.69 12.80 10.30
N ASP A 171 18.57 13.32 10.77
CA ASP A 171 17.50 12.55 11.39
C ASP A 171 16.54 11.95 10.36
N VAL A 172 16.60 12.43 9.11
CA VAL A 172 15.74 11.95 8.02
C VAL A 172 16.17 10.53 7.61
N PRO A 173 15.24 9.56 7.56
CA PRO A 173 15.58 8.21 7.09
C PRO A 173 16.13 8.24 5.68
N THR A 174 17.16 7.43 5.45
CA THR A 174 17.76 7.23 4.12
C THR A 174 17.39 5.89 3.51
N GLN A 175 16.78 5.01 4.31
CA GLN A 175 16.42 3.66 3.94
C GLN A 175 15.00 3.30 4.42
N ALA A 176 14.40 2.36 3.72
CA ALA A 176 13.14 1.73 4.12
C ALA A 176 13.19 0.23 3.85
N ILE A 177 12.35 -0.53 4.54
CA ILE A 177 12.09 -1.94 4.23
C ILE A 177 10.70 -2.01 3.62
N SER A 178 10.58 -2.62 2.45
CA SER A 178 9.34 -2.71 1.69
C SER A 178 9.06 -4.13 1.22
N MET A 179 7.77 -4.49 1.23
CA MET A 179 7.30 -5.65 0.47
C MET A 179 7.71 -5.48 -1.00
N GLY A 180 8.18 -6.55 -1.60
CA GLY A 180 8.47 -6.59 -3.03
C GLY A 180 7.19 -6.78 -3.87
N ILE A 181 7.33 -6.62 -5.17
CA ILE A 181 6.20 -6.77 -6.11
C ILE A 181 5.60 -8.18 -6.03
N LYS A 182 6.44 -9.22 -5.90
CA LYS A 182 5.97 -10.59 -5.75
C LYS A 182 5.11 -10.77 -4.49
N ASN A 183 5.49 -10.17 -3.36
CA ASN A 183 4.69 -10.23 -2.14
C ASN A 183 3.31 -9.58 -2.35
N ILE A 184 3.27 -8.42 -3.02
CA ILE A 184 2.03 -7.71 -3.34
C ILE A 184 1.14 -8.59 -4.23
N LEU A 185 1.70 -9.17 -5.29
CA LEU A 185 0.97 -10.02 -6.23
C LEU A 185 0.50 -11.35 -5.61
N ASN A 186 1.06 -11.78 -4.49
CA ASN A 186 0.61 -12.98 -3.78
C ASN A 186 -0.70 -12.77 -3.01
N ALA A 187 -1.16 -11.54 -2.83
CA ALA A 187 -2.46 -11.27 -2.22
C ALA A 187 -3.60 -11.88 -3.05
N LYS A 188 -4.67 -12.36 -2.40
CA LYS A 188 -5.82 -12.91 -3.10
C LYS A 188 -6.57 -11.85 -3.90
N SER A 189 -6.70 -10.64 -3.34
CA SER A 189 -7.32 -9.48 -3.96
C SER A 189 -6.48 -8.24 -3.70
N ILE A 190 -6.49 -7.31 -4.65
CA ILE A 190 -5.78 -6.03 -4.56
C ILE A 190 -6.76 -4.90 -4.79
N LEU A 191 -6.68 -3.89 -3.93
CA LEU A 191 -7.46 -2.66 -4.01
C LEU A 191 -6.50 -1.48 -4.08
N LEU A 192 -6.51 -0.76 -5.19
CA LEU A 192 -5.63 0.38 -5.43
C LEU A 192 -6.42 1.67 -5.49
N PHE A 193 -5.98 2.67 -4.72
CA PHE A 193 -6.53 4.02 -4.75
C PHE A 193 -5.66 4.96 -5.59
N ALA A 194 -6.30 5.76 -6.44
CA ALA A 194 -5.62 6.81 -7.21
C ALA A 194 -6.50 8.04 -7.35
N TYR A 195 -6.03 9.17 -6.85
CA TYR A 195 -6.76 10.43 -6.89
C TYR A 195 -5.87 11.55 -7.44
N GLY A 196 -6.46 12.38 -8.31
CA GLY A 196 -5.82 13.55 -8.89
C GLY A 196 -5.11 13.30 -10.21
N GLU A 197 -4.96 14.38 -10.98
CA GLU A 197 -4.36 14.37 -12.32
C GLU A 197 -2.91 13.84 -12.33
N SER A 198 -2.17 14.06 -11.24
CA SER A 198 -0.78 13.58 -11.13
C SER A 198 -0.64 12.05 -11.22
N LYS A 199 -1.73 11.31 -11.06
CA LYS A 199 -1.77 9.84 -11.17
C LYS A 199 -2.21 9.34 -12.56
N ALA A 200 -2.66 10.22 -13.44
CA ALA A 200 -3.31 9.85 -14.70
C ALA A 200 -2.42 9.01 -15.63
N GLU A 201 -1.15 9.39 -15.80
CA GLU A 201 -0.21 8.63 -16.63
C GLU A 201 0.08 7.25 -16.04
N ALA A 202 0.32 7.18 -14.73
CA ALA A 202 0.58 5.93 -14.04
C ALA A 202 -0.64 4.98 -14.10
N ILE A 203 -1.85 5.49 -13.95
CA ILE A 203 -3.07 4.68 -14.06
C ILE A 203 -3.29 4.20 -15.49
N ALA A 204 -3.10 5.06 -16.50
CA ALA A 204 -3.22 4.65 -17.89
C ALA A 204 -2.24 3.51 -18.22
N GLY A 205 -1.00 3.63 -17.80
CA GLY A 205 0.02 2.60 -17.98
C GLY A 205 -0.27 1.32 -17.21
N THR A 206 -0.84 1.44 -16.01
CA THR A 206 -1.21 0.29 -15.17
C THR A 206 -2.33 -0.53 -15.80
N VAL A 207 -3.35 0.12 -16.35
CA VAL A 207 -4.54 -0.56 -16.89
C VAL A 207 -4.35 -1.04 -18.31
N SER A 208 -3.78 -0.22 -19.19
CA SER A 208 -3.75 -0.47 -20.64
C SER A 208 -2.38 -0.36 -21.28
N GLY A 209 -1.34 -0.02 -20.54
CA GLY A 209 0.02 0.02 -21.05
C GLY A 209 0.68 -1.36 -21.11
N PRO A 210 1.93 -1.42 -21.61
CA PRO A 210 2.70 -2.67 -21.57
C PRO A 210 3.06 -3.05 -20.13
N VAL A 211 3.12 -4.34 -19.85
CA VAL A 211 3.62 -4.88 -18.58
C VAL A 211 5.15 -4.75 -18.60
N THR A 212 5.68 -3.89 -17.75
CA THR A 212 7.11 -3.57 -17.76
C THR A 212 7.58 -3.16 -16.35
N GLU A 213 8.79 -3.56 -16.00
CA GLU A 213 9.44 -3.13 -14.75
C GLU A 213 9.68 -1.62 -14.67
N SER A 214 9.67 -0.92 -15.82
CA SER A 214 9.74 0.55 -15.87
C SER A 214 8.51 1.24 -15.28
N LEU A 215 7.38 0.52 -15.14
CA LEU A 215 6.17 0.95 -14.47
C LEU A 215 5.72 -0.18 -13.53
N PRO A 216 6.17 -0.18 -12.28
CA PRO A 216 5.93 -1.31 -11.36
C PRO A 216 4.46 -1.71 -11.23
N ALA A 217 3.55 -0.73 -11.16
CA ALA A 217 2.11 -1.00 -11.08
C ALA A 217 1.55 -1.72 -12.31
N SER A 218 2.23 -1.71 -13.46
CA SER A 218 1.82 -2.47 -14.65
C SER A 218 1.79 -3.98 -14.38
N SER A 219 2.57 -4.46 -13.40
CA SER A 219 2.57 -5.86 -12.95
C SER A 219 1.20 -6.33 -12.46
N LEU A 220 0.34 -5.41 -12.03
CA LEU A 220 -1.02 -5.72 -11.58
C LEU A 220 -1.89 -6.34 -12.69
N GLN A 221 -1.55 -6.12 -13.95
CA GLN A 221 -2.22 -6.79 -15.08
C GLN A 221 -2.06 -8.32 -15.04
N ASN A 222 -1.05 -8.83 -14.36
CA ASN A 222 -0.81 -10.27 -14.18
C ASN A 222 -1.60 -10.86 -12.99
N HIS A 223 -2.27 -10.03 -12.20
CA HIS A 223 -3.03 -10.47 -11.04
C HIS A 223 -4.49 -10.77 -11.42
N PRO A 224 -5.12 -11.84 -10.87
CA PRO A 224 -6.46 -12.26 -11.24
C PRO A 224 -7.60 -11.40 -10.66
N ASP A 225 -7.35 -10.59 -9.62
CA ASP A 225 -8.39 -9.82 -8.92
C ASP A 225 -7.85 -8.48 -8.42
N VAL A 226 -7.90 -7.46 -9.28
CA VAL A 226 -7.51 -6.09 -8.97
C VAL A 226 -8.69 -5.14 -9.16
N THR A 227 -8.95 -4.33 -8.16
CA THR A 227 -9.90 -3.21 -8.25
C THR A 227 -9.16 -1.90 -8.07
N ILE A 228 -9.34 -0.98 -9.01
CA ILE A 228 -8.83 0.40 -8.95
C ILE A 228 -10.00 1.31 -8.63
N ILE A 229 -9.87 2.09 -7.55
CA ILE A 229 -10.79 3.16 -7.19
C ILE A 229 -10.11 4.49 -7.50
N ALA A 230 -10.68 5.27 -8.41
CA ALA A 230 -10.05 6.48 -8.91
C ALA A 230 -11.07 7.57 -9.23
N ASP A 231 -10.65 8.83 -9.09
CA ASP A 231 -11.45 9.97 -9.51
C ASP A 231 -11.31 10.26 -11.03
N ALA A 232 -12.11 11.20 -11.52
CA ALA A 232 -12.08 11.57 -12.92
C ALA A 232 -10.72 12.08 -13.39
N GLU A 233 -10.00 12.81 -12.54
CA GLU A 233 -8.69 13.36 -12.86
C GLU A 233 -7.65 12.23 -13.04
N ALA A 234 -7.62 11.27 -12.12
CA ALA A 234 -6.73 10.12 -12.24
C ALA A 234 -7.06 9.20 -13.44
N LEU A 235 -8.32 9.21 -13.91
CA LEU A 235 -8.78 8.43 -15.06
C LEU A 235 -8.71 9.20 -16.38
N SER A 236 -8.30 10.45 -16.38
CA SER A 236 -8.41 11.35 -17.55
C SER A 236 -7.69 10.88 -18.82
N LEU A 237 -6.70 10.00 -18.70
CA LEU A 237 -5.97 9.42 -19.83
C LEU A 237 -6.47 8.02 -20.23
N LEU A 238 -7.35 7.40 -19.44
CA LEU A 238 -8.01 6.13 -19.81
C LEU A 238 -9.25 6.32 -20.68
N GLU A 239 -9.97 7.41 -20.50
CA GLU A 239 -11.25 7.68 -21.17
C GLU A 239 -11.08 8.28 -22.60
N LYS A 240 -9.88 8.26 -23.14
CA LYS A 240 -9.55 8.66 -24.51
C LYS A 240 -9.23 7.43 -25.35
#